data_fba7c840b8f025602755dc69fa108aaa
#
_entry.id   fba7c840b8f025602755dc69fa108aaa
#
_cell.length_a   1.000
_cell.length_b   1.000
_cell.length_c   1.000
_cell.angle_alpha   90.00
_cell.angle_beta   90.00
_cell.angle_gamma   90.00
#
_symmetry.space_group_name_H-M   'P 1'
#
loop_
_entity.id
_entity.type
_entity.pdbx_description
1 polymer ?
#
loop_
_entity_poly.entity_id
_entity_poly.type
_entity_poly.pdbx_seq_one_letter_code
_entity_poly.pdbx_strand_id
1 'polypeptide(L)'
;AQTIGVTFGGPTEFRYVGTMIQDYEPIHWYDGLLKETYERSPGLYDDIYMDLTFVDVLEREGLDAPPKAFADAFANAEYSLWHANQMARYNILNGIDPPASGHWLNNPEAEDIDFQIEADFAGLMNPGMPNAASEVCDRVGHIMNAGDGYYGGVYVAAMYALAFIHDDVEDVVVEALKVIPEESTFYRT
;
A
#
# COMPACT_ATOMS: atom_id res chain seq x y z
N ALA A 1 -7.32 11.80 -5.33
CA ALA A 1 -8.37 10.77 -5.17
C ALA A 1 -8.16 9.98 -3.89
N GLN A 2 -6.98 9.41 -3.64
CA GLN A 2 -6.64 8.58 -2.47
C GLN A 2 -7.00 9.29 -1.14
N THR A 3 -6.53 10.50 -0.89
CA THR A 3 -6.88 11.29 0.31
C THR A 3 -8.39 11.42 0.54
N ILE A 4 -9.19 11.55 -0.53
CA ILE A 4 -10.66 11.58 -0.44
C ILE A 4 -11.18 10.21 -0.04
N GLY A 5 -10.64 9.14 -0.61
CA GLY A 5 -10.98 7.75 -0.29
C GLY A 5 -10.72 7.42 1.17
N VAL A 6 -9.53 7.74 1.67
CA VAL A 6 -9.13 7.59 3.09
C VAL A 6 -10.09 8.33 4.00
N THR A 7 -10.36 9.62 3.72
CA THR A 7 -11.29 10.43 4.52
C THR A 7 -12.71 9.85 4.53
N PHE A 8 -13.18 9.35 3.38
CA PHE A 8 -14.51 8.77 3.24
C PHE A 8 -14.64 7.41 3.91
N GLY A 9 -13.58 6.57 3.82
CA GLY A 9 -13.53 5.25 4.43
C GLY A 9 -13.32 5.25 5.95
N GLY A 10 -12.59 6.22 6.47
CA GLY A 10 -12.20 6.27 7.88
C GLY A 10 -13.34 6.06 8.89
N PRO A 11 -14.53 6.66 8.73
CA PRO A 11 -15.64 6.41 9.65
C PRO A 11 -16.16 4.97 9.66
N THR A 12 -15.83 4.16 8.67
CA THR A 12 -16.29 2.76 8.54
C THR A 12 -15.22 1.75 8.96
N GLU A 13 -13.97 2.18 9.05
CA GLU A 13 -12.83 1.35 9.40
C GLU A 13 -13.08 0.62 10.73
N PHE A 14 -12.83 -0.69 10.75
CA PHE A 14 -13.07 -1.61 11.88
C PHE A 14 -14.52 -1.70 12.41
N ARG A 15 -15.50 -1.02 11.81
CA ARG A 15 -16.90 -1.08 12.27
C ARG A 15 -17.70 -2.22 11.66
N TYR A 16 -17.32 -2.68 10.48
CA TYR A 16 -18.05 -3.68 9.70
C TYR A 16 -17.23 -4.94 9.48
N VAL A 17 -16.51 -5.37 10.50
CA VAL A 17 -15.65 -6.56 10.45
C VAL A 17 -16.51 -7.82 10.24
N GLY A 18 -16.23 -8.56 9.15
CA GLY A 18 -16.95 -9.78 8.81
C GLY A 18 -18.36 -9.59 8.25
N THR A 19 -18.73 -8.36 7.86
CA THR A 19 -20.04 -8.05 7.26
C THR A 19 -19.90 -6.97 6.18
N MET A 20 -20.88 -6.87 5.30
CA MET A 20 -20.99 -5.80 4.30
C MET A 20 -21.76 -4.60 4.87
N ILE A 21 -21.30 -3.38 4.52
CA ILE A 21 -22.05 -2.16 4.79
C ILE A 21 -23.34 -2.23 3.96
N GLN A 22 -24.49 -2.05 4.62
CA GLN A 22 -25.79 -2.11 3.95
C GLN A 22 -26.14 -0.78 3.29
N ASP A 23 -26.91 -0.81 2.18
CA ASP A 23 -27.26 0.38 1.39
C ASP A 23 -28.01 1.46 2.18
N TYR A 24 -28.63 1.10 3.29
CA TYR A 24 -29.34 2.05 4.17
C TYR A 24 -28.43 2.72 5.21
N GLU A 25 -27.17 2.32 5.32
CA GLU A 25 -26.19 2.92 6.22
C GLU A 25 -25.50 4.11 5.52
N PRO A 26 -25.79 5.36 5.91
CA PRO A 26 -25.19 6.51 5.24
C PRO A 26 -23.75 6.71 5.65
N ILE A 27 -22.86 6.83 4.65
CA ILE A 27 -21.52 7.36 4.85
C ILE A 27 -21.57 8.82 4.46
N HIS A 28 -21.49 9.71 5.45
CA HIS A 28 -21.71 11.13 5.26
C HIS A 28 -20.47 11.81 4.68
N TRP A 29 -20.71 12.66 3.67
CA TRP A 29 -19.72 13.61 3.15
C TRP A 29 -20.29 15.03 3.26
N TYR A 30 -19.48 15.98 3.71
CA TYR A 30 -19.84 17.39 3.78
C TYR A 30 -18.63 18.29 3.50
N ASP A 31 -18.88 19.55 3.16
CA ASP A 31 -17.83 20.52 2.91
C ASP A 31 -16.96 20.73 4.17
N GLY A 32 -15.65 20.53 4.01
CA GLY A 32 -14.69 20.65 5.11
C GLY A 32 -14.37 19.35 5.83
N LEU A 33 -15.06 18.22 5.56
CA LEU A 33 -14.81 16.93 6.20
C LEU A 33 -13.34 16.52 6.09
N LEU A 34 -12.74 16.62 4.91
CA LEU A 34 -11.34 16.27 4.69
C LEU A 34 -10.41 17.06 5.62
N LYS A 35 -10.59 18.38 5.68
CA LYS A 35 -9.77 19.23 6.55
C LYS A 35 -9.96 18.88 8.02
N GLU A 36 -11.20 18.70 8.45
CA GLU A 36 -11.53 18.34 9.82
C GLU A 36 -10.93 16.97 10.21
N THR A 37 -11.04 15.98 9.35
CA THR A 37 -10.48 14.64 9.57
C THR A 37 -8.96 14.69 9.65
N TYR A 38 -8.31 15.42 8.73
CA TYR A 38 -6.87 15.58 8.74
C TYR A 38 -6.35 16.26 10.02
N GLU A 39 -7.05 17.29 10.50
CA GLU A 39 -6.67 17.99 11.73
C GLU A 39 -6.90 17.15 13.00
N ARG A 40 -7.95 16.31 13.04
CA ARG A 40 -8.32 15.52 14.22
C ARG A 40 -7.67 14.15 14.28
N SER A 41 -7.45 13.54 13.13
CA SER A 41 -6.99 12.15 12.99
C SER A 41 -5.92 12.04 11.90
N PRO A 42 -4.78 12.78 12.03
CA PRO A 42 -3.73 12.76 11.00
C PRO A 42 -3.14 11.38 10.79
N GLY A 43 -3.19 10.50 11.77
CA GLY A 43 -2.72 9.13 11.67
C GLY A 43 -3.54 8.24 10.71
N LEU A 44 -4.74 8.65 10.34
CA LEU A 44 -5.57 7.96 9.35
C LEU A 44 -4.95 7.97 7.93
N TYR A 45 -3.97 8.82 7.67
CA TYR A 45 -3.38 9.04 6.36
C TYR A 45 -1.99 8.41 6.21
N ASP A 46 -1.72 7.33 6.93
CA ASP A 46 -0.43 6.64 6.90
C ASP A 46 -0.07 6.12 5.49
N ASP A 47 -1.02 5.60 4.74
CA ASP A 47 -0.88 5.22 3.34
C ASP A 47 -0.34 6.37 2.47
N ILE A 48 -0.93 7.58 2.59
CA ILE A 48 -0.47 8.78 1.88
C ILE A 48 0.96 9.17 2.28
N TYR A 49 1.27 9.10 3.58
CA TYR A 49 2.61 9.43 4.07
C TYR A 49 3.65 8.44 3.59
N MET A 50 3.28 7.16 3.48
CA MET A 50 4.15 6.11 2.97
C MET A 50 4.45 6.31 1.50
N ASP A 51 3.44 6.51 0.67
CA ASP A 51 3.60 6.83 -0.75
C ASP A 51 4.54 8.01 -0.97
N LEU A 52 4.31 9.11 -0.25
CA LEU A 52 5.16 10.30 -0.33
C LEU A 52 6.59 10.03 0.14
N THR A 53 6.78 9.20 1.15
CA THR A 53 8.11 8.79 1.63
C THR A 53 8.87 8.03 0.54
N PHE A 54 8.22 7.11 -0.16
CA PHE A 54 8.84 6.33 -1.23
C PHE A 54 9.12 7.16 -2.47
N VAL A 55 8.20 8.06 -2.84
CA VAL A 55 8.42 9.02 -3.93
C VAL A 55 9.59 9.95 -3.61
N ASP A 56 9.71 10.48 -2.38
CA ASP A 56 10.84 11.30 -1.96
C ASP A 56 12.19 10.57 -2.07
N VAL A 57 12.24 9.27 -1.77
CA VAL A 57 13.45 8.46 -1.98
C VAL A 57 13.80 8.42 -3.48
N LEU A 58 12.83 8.18 -4.35
CA LEU A 58 13.05 8.17 -5.80
C LEU A 58 13.50 9.53 -6.35
N GLU A 59 12.95 10.62 -5.82
CA GLU A 59 13.37 11.99 -6.20
C GLU A 59 14.82 12.27 -5.79
N ARG A 60 15.25 11.81 -4.62
CA ARG A 60 16.61 12.06 -4.10
C ARG A 60 17.67 11.13 -4.70
N GLU A 61 17.36 9.86 -4.87
CA GLU A 61 18.33 8.82 -5.20
C GLU A 61 18.18 8.27 -6.63
N GLY A 62 17.08 8.63 -7.31
CA GLY A 62 16.78 8.18 -8.67
C GLY A 62 15.97 6.90 -8.71
N LEU A 63 15.56 6.52 -9.93
CA LEU A 63 14.67 5.38 -10.17
C LEU A 63 15.28 4.03 -9.78
N ASP A 64 16.62 3.96 -9.70
CA ASP A 64 17.37 2.76 -9.32
C ASP A 64 17.69 2.71 -7.80
N ALA A 65 17.04 3.53 -6.98
CA ALA A 65 17.23 3.55 -5.53
C ALA A 65 17.17 2.13 -4.94
N PRO A 66 18.17 1.75 -4.10
CA PRO A 66 18.22 0.39 -3.56
C PRO A 66 17.14 0.18 -2.46
N PRO A 67 16.70 -1.07 -2.21
CA PRO A 67 15.71 -1.39 -1.15
C PRO A 67 16.07 -0.78 0.20
N LYS A 68 17.33 -0.73 0.55
CA LYS A 68 17.79 -0.14 1.81
C LYS A 68 17.47 1.35 1.94
N ALA A 69 17.53 2.13 0.87
CA ALA A 69 17.22 3.55 0.91
C ALA A 69 15.74 3.78 1.30
N PHE A 70 14.84 2.98 0.74
CA PHE A 70 13.42 2.99 1.10
C PHE A 70 13.22 2.55 2.55
N ALA A 71 13.85 1.46 2.96
CA ALA A 71 13.78 0.94 4.33
C ALA A 71 14.27 1.95 5.36
N ASP A 72 15.38 2.64 5.10
CA ASP A 72 15.94 3.66 6.00
C ASP A 72 15.01 4.89 6.09
N ALA A 73 14.46 5.35 4.97
CA ALA A 73 13.50 6.46 4.96
C ALA A 73 12.23 6.10 5.73
N PHE A 74 11.67 4.92 5.47
CA PHE A 74 10.51 4.38 6.16
C PHE A 74 10.72 4.24 7.67
N ALA A 75 11.82 3.62 8.09
CA ALA A 75 12.07 3.36 9.50
C ALA A 75 12.29 4.63 10.33
N ASN A 76 12.85 5.68 9.72
CA ASN A 76 13.13 6.95 10.38
C ASN A 76 12.05 8.02 10.20
N ALA A 77 10.95 7.71 9.50
CA ALA A 77 9.82 8.63 9.37
C ALA A 77 9.10 8.82 10.70
N GLU A 78 8.61 10.05 10.95
CA GLU A 78 8.05 10.43 12.26
C GLU A 78 6.55 10.19 12.42
N TYR A 79 5.84 9.84 11.32
CA TYR A 79 4.41 9.52 11.40
C TYR A 79 4.16 8.16 12.06
N SER A 80 2.96 8.00 12.61
CA SER A 80 2.52 6.76 13.24
C SER A 80 2.37 5.65 12.20
N LEU A 81 2.69 4.42 12.59
CA LEU A 81 2.47 3.21 11.81
C LEU A 81 1.79 2.16 12.67
N TRP A 82 1.08 1.25 12.04
CA TRP A 82 0.36 0.16 12.67
C TRP A 82 0.74 -1.18 12.04
N HIS A 83 0.24 -2.27 12.57
CA HIS A 83 0.28 -3.62 12.01
C HIS A 83 1.64 -4.01 11.43
N ALA A 84 1.67 -4.54 10.21
CA ALA A 84 2.90 -4.98 9.55
C ALA A 84 3.92 -3.85 9.43
N ASN A 85 3.48 -2.62 9.17
CA ASN A 85 4.31 -1.44 9.09
C ASN A 85 5.01 -1.11 10.41
N GLN A 86 4.27 -1.13 11.52
CA GLN A 86 4.84 -0.87 12.84
C GLN A 86 5.91 -1.92 13.19
N MET A 87 5.64 -3.19 12.93
CA MET A 87 6.58 -4.27 13.17
C MET A 87 7.80 -4.18 12.27
N ALA A 88 7.62 -3.86 10.99
CA ALA A 88 8.73 -3.65 10.07
C ALA A 88 9.66 -2.51 10.51
N ARG A 89 9.10 -1.37 10.93
CA ARG A 89 9.88 -0.27 11.51
C ARG A 89 10.69 -0.73 12.72
N TYR A 90 10.06 -1.45 13.64
CA TYR A 90 10.74 -2.02 14.80
C TYR A 90 11.90 -2.93 14.39
N ASN A 91 11.66 -3.83 13.43
CA ASN A 91 12.66 -4.77 12.92
C ASN A 91 13.88 -4.04 12.32
N ILE A 92 13.65 -3.06 11.43
CA ILE A 92 14.72 -2.32 10.75
C ILE A 92 15.56 -1.53 11.77
N LEU A 93 14.90 -0.84 12.71
CA LEU A 93 15.61 -0.09 13.77
C LEU A 93 16.40 -1.00 14.72
N ASN A 94 16.11 -2.29 14.77
CA ASN A 94 16.86 -3.32 15.49
C ASN A 94 17.80 -4.14 14.62
N GLY A 95 18.06 -3.72 13.37
CA GLY A 95 19.06 -4.32 12.49
C GLY A 95 18.57 -5.52 11.68
N ILE A 96 17.24 -5.69 11.55
CA ILE A 96 16.62 -6.68 10.67
C ILE A 96 16.15 -5.97 9.40
N ASP A 97 17.00 -5.94 8.39
CA ASP A 97 16.73 -5.28 7.11
C ASP A 97 15.79 -6.09 6.20
N PRO A 98 15.15 -5.46 5.17
CA PRO A 98 14.41 -6.17 4.14
C PRO A 98 15.30 -7.19 3.38
N PRO A 99 14.74 -8.32 2.93
CA PRO A 99 13.33 -8.73 3.03
C PRO A 99 12.96 -9.38 4.38
N ALA A 100 13.92 -9.53 5.29
CA ALA A 100 13.70 -10.21 6.57
C ALA A 100 12.77 -9.41 7.49
N SER A 101 12.74 -8.09 7.40
CA SER A 101 11.85 -7.22 8.20
C SER A 101 10.36 -7.47 7.95
N GLY A 102 9.97 -7.73 6.70
CA GLY A 102 8.60 -8.04 6.30
C GLY A 102 8.26 -9.53 6.28
N HIS A 103 9.25 -10.40 6.51
CA HIS A 103 9.04 -11.84 6.44
C HIS A 103 8.32 -12.38 7.68
N TRP A 104 7.42 -13.35 7.52
CA TRP A 104 6.58 -13.92 8.58
C TRP A 104 7.36 -14.44 9.80
N LEU A 105 8.64 -14.78 9.67
CA LEU A 105 9.49 -15.16 10.81
C LEU A 105 9.78 -14.00 11.77
N ASN A 106 9.75 -12.77 11.28
CA ASN A 106 10.07 -11.57 12.06
C ASN A 106 8.89 -10.60 12.14
N ASN A 107 7.89 -10.78 11.29
CA ASN A 107 6.70 -9.95 11.24
C ASN A 107 5.45 -10.85 11.28
N PRO A 108 4.75 -10.95 12.42
CA PRO A 108 3.58 -11.82 12.56
C PRO A 108 2.39 -11.36 11.70
N GLU A 109 2.41 -10.11 11.22
CA GLU A 109 1.39 -9.51 10.35
C GLU A 109 1.88 -9.38 8.88
N ALA A 110 2.87 -10.19 8.48
CA ALA A 110 3.49 -10.14 7.16
C ALA A 110 2.52 -10.27 5.97
N GLU A 111 1.35 -10.86 6.18
CA GLU A 111 0.30 -11.01 5.16
C GLU A 111 -0.88 -10.06 5.35
N ASP A 112 -0.72 -9.02 6.17
CA ASP A 112 -1.71 -7.97 6.35
C ASP A 112 -1.74 -7.02 5.14
N ILE A 113 -2.68 -6.08 5.16
CA ILE A 113 -3.04 -5.20 4.04
C ILE A 113 -2.03 -4.07 3.78
N ASP A 114 -1.05 -3.85 4.66
CA ASP A 114 -0.24 -2.62 4.67
C ASP A 114 0.36 -2.27 3.30
N PHE A 115 1.08 -3.17 2.64
CA PHE A 115 1.62 -2.86 1.31
C PHE A 115 0.55 -2.66 0.25
N GLN A 116 -0.62 -3.24 0.41
CA GLN A 116 -1.73 -3.08 -0.54
C GLN A 116 -2.25 -1.63 -0.59
N ILE A 117 -2.17 -0.90 0.51
CA ILE A 117 -2.60 0.50 0.58
C ILE A 117 -1.49 1.51 0.24
N GLU A 118 -0.27 1.05 -0.03
CA GLU A 118 0.94 1.86 -0.21
C GLU A 118 1.63 1.61 -1.56
N ALA A 119 1.04 0.83 -2.45
CA ALA A 119 1.66 0.39 -3.69
C ALA A 119 1.23 1.21 -4.92
N ASP A 120 0.25 2.08 -4.80
CA ASP A 120 -0.33 2.81 -5.92
C ASP A 120 0.67 3.79 -6.56
N PHE A 121 1.61 4.38 -5.80
CA PHE A 121 2.69 5.20 -6.35
C PHE A 121 3.50 4.44 -7.42
N ALA A 122 3.76 3.14 -7.21
CA ALA A 122 4.52 2.34 -8.15
C ALA A 122 3.79 2.18 -9.49
N GLY A 123 2.47 1.99 -9.45
CA GLY A 123 1.63 1.94 -10.64
C GLY A 123 1.49 3.29 -11.34
N LEU A 124 1.27 4.35 -10.57
CA LEU A 124 1.14 5.72 -11.08
C LEU A 124 2.41 6.22 -11.78
N MET A 125 3.59 5.78 -11.35
CA MET A 125 4.88 6.11 -11.96
C MET A 125 5.19 5.28 -13.21
N ASN A 126 4.46 4.21 -13.47
CA ASN A 126 4.70 3.27 -14.58
C ASN A 126 3.46 3.10 -15.49
N PRO A 127 2.95 4.19 -16.14
CA PRO A 127 1.74 4.15 -16.96
C PRO A 127 1.82 3.07 -18.05
N GLY A 128 0.88 2.11 -18.06
CA GLY A 128 0.83 1.03 -19.04
C GLY A 128 1.93 -0.02 -18.91
N MET A 129 2.72 0.01 -17.85
CA MET A 129 3.86 -0.88 -17.65
C MET A 129 3.76 -1.66 -16.32
N PRO A 130 2.81 -2.62 -16.20
CA PRO A 130 2.57 -3.33 -14.93
C PRO A 130 3.80 -4.12 -14.44
N ASN A 131 4.62 -4.66 -15.33
CA ASN A 131 5.86 -5.36 -14.94
C ASN A 131 6.89 -4.40 -14.33
N ALA A 132 7.04 -3.19 -14.87
CA ALA A 132 7.93 -2.19 -14.29
C ALA A 132 7.41 -1.70 -12.92
N ALA A 133 6.09 -1.57 -12.76
CA ALA A 133 5.48 -1.32 -11.45
C ALA A 133 5.80 -2.44 -10.46
N SER A 134 5.72 -3.71 -10.88
CA SER A 134 6.09 -4.86 -10.04
C SER A 134 7.56 -4.84 -9.62
N GLU A 135 8.48 -4.39 -10.49
CA GLU A 135 9.90 -4.24 -10.14
C GLU A 135 10.13 -3.15 -9.07
N VAL A 136 9.32 -2.08 -9.05
CA VAL A 136 9.33 -1.10 -7.97
C VAL A 136 8.79 -1.72 -6.69
N CYS A 137 7.68 -2.46 -6.77
CA CYS A 137 7.08 -3.18 -5.65
C CYS A 137 8.05 -4.17 -5.00
N ASP A 138 8.86 -4.88 -5.79
CA ASP A 138 9.85 -5.83 -5.28
C ASP A 138 10.91 -5.16 -4.37
N ARG A 139 11.24 -3.91 -4.65
CA ARG A 139 12.18 -3.13 -3.83
C ARG A 139 11.58 -2.60 -2.53
N VAL A 140 10.26 -2.42 -2.49
CA VAL A 140 9.58 -1.71 -1.40
C VAL A 140 8.71 -2.64 -0.55
N GLY A 141 7.92 -3.51 -1.17
CA GLY A 141 6.88 -4.29 -0.48
C GLY A 141 7.43 -5.28 0.54
N HIS A 142 8.65 -5.75 0.34
CA HIS A 142 9.32 -6.64 1.29
C HIS A 142 9.88 -5.93 2.54
N ILE A 143 9.70 -4.61 2.65
CA ILE A 143 9.97 -3.87 3.88
C ILE A 143 9.03 -4.36 4.98
N MET A 144 7.71 -4.45 4.67
CA MET A 144 6.66 -4.74 5.64
C MET A 144 5.92 -6.06 5.41
N ASN A 145 5.81 -6.55 4.17
CA ASN A 145 4.98 -7.70 3.85
C ASN A 145 5.74 -8.84 3.14
N ALA A 146 5.13 -10.02 3.16
CA ALA A 146 5.52 -11.20 2.41
C ALA A 146 4.25 -11.96 1.98
N GLY A 147 4.39 -12.97 1.10
CA GLY A 147 3.28 -13.81 0.68
C GLY A 147 2.13 -13.04 0.05
N ASP A 148 0.90 -13.35 0.46
CA ASP A 148 -0.30 -12.73 -0.10
C ASP A 148 -0.43 -11.23 0.24
N GLY A 149 0.11 -10.77 1.36
CA GLY A 149 0.19 -9.33 1.69
C GLY A 149 1.03 -8.55 0.68
N TYR A 150 2.18 -9.10 0.28
CA TYR A 150 3.00 -8.53 -0.79
C TYR A 150 2.28 -8.56 -2.15
N TYR A 151 1.66 -9.70 -2.51
CA TYR A 151 0.95 -9.81 -3.79
C TYR A 151 -0.23 -8.85 -3.89
N GLY A 152 -0.91 -8.55 -2.80
CA GLY A 152 -1.97 -7.53 -2.77
C GLY A 152 -1.48 -6.17 -3.25
N GLY A 153 -0.32 -5.71 -2.77
CA GLY A 153 0.29 -4.46 -3.23
C GLY A 153 0.73 -4.50 -4.70
N VAL A 154 1.38 -5.59 -5.14
CA VAL A 154 1.76 -5.77 -6.54
C VAL A 154 0.55 -5.70 -7.47
N TYR A 155 -0.55 -6.32 -7.06
CA TYR A 155 -1.82 -6.31 -7.80
C TYR A 155 -2.40 -4.89 -7.91
N VAL A 156 -2.44 -4.13 -6.81
CA VAL A 156 -2.90 -2.73 -6.79
C VAL A 156 -2.02 -1.87 -7.70
N ALA A 157 -0.71 -1.97 -7.60
CA ALA A 157 0.21 -1.24 -8.49
C ALA A 157 -0.03 -1.55 -9.97
N ALA A 158 -0.26 -2.83 -10.30
CA ALA A 158 -0.57 -3.24 -11.66
C ALA A 158 -1.90 -2.64 -12.15
N MET A 159 -2.94 -2.62 -11.31
CA MET A 159 -4.21 -1.97 -11.67
C MET A 159 -4.03 -0.48 -11.96
N TYR A 160 -3.27 0.25 -11.14
CA TYR A 160 -2.98 1.66 -11.39
C TYR A 160 -2.21 1.87 -12.71
N ALA A 161 -1.20 1.04 -12.99
CA ALA A 161 -0.47 1.11 -14.26
C ALA A 161 -1.38 0.85 -15.48
N LEU A 162 -2.26 -0.15 -15.41
CA LEU A 162 -3.16 -0.54 -16.48
C LEU A 162 -4.31 0.47 -16.70
N ALA A 163 -4.75 1.16 -15.65
CA ALA A 163 -5.79 2.18 -15.74
C ALA A 163 -5.44 3.36 -16.66
N PHE A 164 -4.17 3.52 -17.06
CA PHE A 164 -3.76 4.51 -18.06
C PHE A 164 -4.05 4.09 -19.51
N ILE A 165 -4.28 2.80 -19.77
CA ILE A 165 -4.41 2.25 -21.12
C ILE A 165 -5.70 1.45 -21.34
N HIS A 166 -6.49 1.20 -20.29
CA HIS A 166 -7.79 0.53 -20.37
C HIS A 166 -8.89 1.49 -19.92
N ASP A 167 -10.00 1.49 -20.67
CA ASP A 167 -11.20 2.28 -20.35
C ASP A 167 -12.23 1.46 -19.54
N ASP A 168 -12.08 0.13 -19.52
CA ASP A 168 -12.96 -0.78 -18.78
C ASP A 168 -12.30 -1.24 -17.48
N VAL A 169 -13.01 -1.09 -16.36
CA VAL A 169 -12.52 -1.50 -15.04
C VAL A 169 -12.36 -3.02 -14.95
N GLU A 170 -13.22 -3.80 -15.60
CA GLU A 170 -13.12 -5.26 -15.62
C GLU A 170 -11.81 -5.71 -16.31
N ASP A 171 -11.44 -5.07 -17.43
CA ASP A 171 -10.16 -5.32 -18.08
C ASP A 171 -8.98 -5.00 -17.16
N VAL A 172 -9.01 -3.87 -16.44
CA VAL A 172 -7.96 -3.49 -15.48
C VAL A 172 -7.79 -4.56 -14.41
N VAL A 173 -8.89 -4.99 -13.80
CA VAL A 173 -8.89 -5.98 -12.71
C VAL A 173 -8.36 -7.34 -13.17
N VAL A 174 -8.84 -7.83 -14.33
CA VAL A 174 -8.47 -9.15 -14.87
C VAL A 174 -7.01 -9.16 -15.38
N GLU A 175 -6.61 -8.11 -16.11
CA GLU A 175 -5.25 -8.03 -16.66
C GLU A 175 -4.19 -7.87 -15.54
N ALA A 176 -4.52 -7.16 -14.46
CA ALA A 176 -3.63 -7.00 -13.31
C ALA A 176 -3.28 -8.33 -12.63
N LEU A 177 -4.16 -9.34 -12.68
CA LEU A 177 -3.85 -10.67 -12.13
C LEU A 177 -2.63 -11.33 -12.80
N LYS A 178 -2.27 -10.94 -14.02
CA LYS A 178 -1.14 -11.55 -14.74
C LYS A 178 0.23 -11.32 -14.11
N VAL A 179 0.35 -10.37 -13.19
CA VAL A 179 1.61 -10.15 -12.45
C VAL A 179 1.68 -10.96 -11.15
N ILE A 180 0.60 -11.68 -10.79
CA ILE A 180 0.52 -12.48 -9.58
C ILE A 180 0.69 -13.96 -9.90
N PRO A 181 1.46 -14.74 -9.11
CA PRO A 181 1.58 -16.18 -9.31
C PRO A 181 0.22 -16.88 -9.19
N GLU A 182 -0.13 -17.70 -10.18
CA GLU A 182 -1.42 -18.43 -10.23
C GLU A 182 -1.60 -19.41 -9.05
N GLU A 183 -0.50 -19.85 -8.45
CA GLU A 183 -0.51 -20.76 -7.31
C GLU A 183 -0.76 -20.06 -5.97
N SER A 184 -0.65 -18.71 -5.90
CA SER A 184 -0.89 -17.96 -4.66
C SER A 184 -2.35 -18.04 -4.22
N THR A 185 -2.59 -17.91 -2.93
CA THR A 185 -3.96 -17.82 -2.40
C THR A 185 -4.63 -16.56 -2.90
N PHE A 186 -3.89 -15.45 -2.94
CA PHE A 186 -4.37 -14.16 -3.43
C PHE A 186 -4.94 -14.27 -4.85
N TYR A 187 -4.24 -14.93 -5.79
CA TYR A 187 -4.71 -15.09 -7.17
C TYR A 187 -6.02 -15.90 -7.27
N ARG A 188 -6.19 -16.89 -6.37
CA ARG A 188 -7.31 -17.85 -6.42
C ARG A 188 -8.56 -17.37 -5.69
N THR A 189 -8.48 -16.30 -4.89
CA THR A 189 -9.59 -15.76 -4.10
C THR A 189 -10.33 -14.65 -4.83
#